data_9d49ff302cd92756022b3dbc0e1a0d17
#
_entry.id   9d49ff302cd92756022b3dbc0e1a0d17
#
_cell.length_a   1.000
_cell.length_b   1.000
_cell.length_c   1.000
_cell.angle_alpha   90.00
_cell.angle_beta   90.00
_cell.angle_gamma   90.00
#
_symmetry.space_group_name_H-M   'P 1'
#
loop_
_entity.id
_entity.type
_entity.pdbx_description
1 polymer ?
#
loop_
_entity_poly.entity_id
_entity_poly.type
_entity_poly.pdbx_seq_one_letter_code
_entity_poly.pdbx_strand_id
1 'polypeptide(L)'
;EQQASQQFDALVQRYEEARALTANVQERVTVFTNTDYQGTWYVPAGESYAAILLKDAGAEYLWEDEPGNGALPLSFETVFERAKDADFWLNPGFAASLQDLLAMDARYAEFKAFQTGNVFNYNARVNEAGGMDYFESGVANPDVILKDLIKIFYPELLPEHTLFYYQQLR
;
A
#
# COMPACT_ATOMS: atom_id res chain seq x y z
N GLU A 1 20.42 26.33 -1.19
CA GLU A 1 18.98 26.66 -1.14
C GLU A 1 18.32 26.51 -2.50
N GLN A 2 18.83 27.16 -3.55
CA GLN A 2 18.23 27.15 -4.88
C GLN A 2 18.17 25.75 -5.53
N GLN A 3 19.19 24.92 -5.35
CA GLN A 3 19.21 23.54 -5.84
C GLN A 3 18.23 22.64 -5.11
N ALA A 4 18.07 22.79 -3.79
CA ALA A 4 17.09 22.03 -3.00
C ALA A 4 15.65 22.39 -3.40
N SER A 5 15.36 23.67 -3.66
CA SER A 5 14.05 24.10 -4.16
C SER A 5 13.74 23.49 -5.52
N GLN A 6 14.68 23.51 -6.46
CA GLN A 6 14.50 22.91 -7.79
C GLN A 6 14.26 21.41 -7.73
N GLN A 7 14.94 20.67 -6.83
CA GLN A 7 14.74 19.23 -6.64
C GLN A 7 13.35 18.94 -6.06
N PHE A 8 12.91 19.76 -5.11
CA PHE A 8 11.58 19.64 -4.53
C PHE A 8 10.48 19.92 -5.57
N ASP A 9 10.61 20.99 -6.34
CA ASP A 9 9.65 21.35 -7.38
C ASP A 9 9.54 20.23 -8.45
N ALA A 10 10.67 19.66 -8.84
CA ALA A 10 10.70 18.51 -9.76
C ALA A 10 10.05 17.26 -9.17
N LEU A 11 10.21 17.00 -7.86
CA LEU A 11 9.53 15.90 -7.17
C LEU A 11 8.02 16.10 -7.16
N VAL A 12 7.56 17.30 -6.79
CA VAL A 12 6.14 17.64 -6.79
C VAL A 12 5.53 17.43 -8.17
N GLN A 13 6.22 17.91 -9.21
CA GLN A 13 5.75 17.73 -10.58
C GLN A 13 5.59 16.24 -10.95
N ARG A 14 6.60 15.39 -10.67
CA ARG A 14 6.52 13.95 -10.95
C ARG A 14 5.39 13.26 -10.18
N TYR A 15 5.17 13.68 -8.93
CA TYR A 15 4.08 13.15 -8.11
C TYR A 15 2.71 13.51 -8.70
N GLU A 16 2.50 14.77 -9.05
CA GLU A 16 1.25 15.26 -9.66
C GLU A 16 0.99 14.64 -11.03
N GLU A 17 2.01 14.45 -11.85
CA GLU A 17 1.91 13.73 -13.13
C GLU A 17 1.45 12.28 -12.91
N ALA A 18 2.01 11.58 -11.92
CA ALA A 18 1.58 10.23 -11.59
C ALA A 18 0.13 10.20 -11.08
N ARG A 19 -0.23 11.09 -10.14
CA ARG A 19 -1.58 11.20 -9.60
C ARG A 19 -2.63 11.48 -10.68
N ALA A 20 -2.28 12.29 -11.68
CA ALA A 20 -3.19 12.62 -12.79
C ALA A 20 -3.58 11.40 -13.63
N LEU A 21 -2.79 10.32 -13.65
CA LEU A 21 -3.10 9.09 -14.38
C LEU A 21 -4.38 8.42 -13.87
N THR A 22 -4.69 8.56 -12.60
CA THR A 22 -5.84 7.92 -11.96
C THR A 22 -7.10 8.80 -11.95
N ALA A 23 -7.02 10.04 -12.43
CA ALA A 23 -8.11 11.02 -12.38
C ALA A 23 -9.40 10.57 -13.09
N ASN A 24 -9.30 9.68 -14.06
CA ASN A 24 -10.44 9.17 -14.84
C ASN A 24 -10.84 7.74 -14.49
N VAL A 25 -10.28 7.15 -13.44
CA VAL A 25 -10.67 5.83 -12.97
C VAL A 25 -12.10 5.87 -12.46
N GLN A 26 -12.99 5.12 -13.12
CA GLN A 26 -14.43 5.07 -12.78
C GLN A 26 -14.73 4.02 -11.70
N GLU A 27 -14.09 2.86 -11.81
CA GLU A 27 -14.24 1.76 -10.85
C GLU A 27 -12.97 1.65 -10.03
N ARG A 28 -13.04 2.16 -8.79
CA ARG A 28 -11.91 2.11 -7.85
C ARG A 28 -11.81 0.71 -7.26
N VAL A 29 -10.59 0.15 -7.28
CA VAL A 29 -10.30 -1.09 -6.58
C VAL A 29 -10.32 -0.87 -5.07
N THR A 30 -10.81 -1.85 -4.32
CA THR A 30 -10.86 -1.79 -2.87
C THR A 30 -9.57 -2.33 -2.25
N VAL A 31 -9.05 -1.66 -1.21
CA VAL A 31 -7.78 -2.04 -0.59
C VAL A 31 -7.82 -1.95 0.93
N PHE A 32 -7.18 -2.91 1.59
CA PHE A 32 -6.87 -2.88 3.01
C PHE A 32 -5.39 -3.16 3.27
N THR A 33 -4.93 -2.90 4.48
CA THR A 33 -3.50 -2.91 4.81
C THR A 33 -3.19 -3.61 6.14
N ASN A 34 -1.90 -3.93 6.32
CA ASN A 34 -1.29 -4.45 7.54
C ASN A 34 -1.74 -5.87 7.91
N THR A 35 -1.46 -6.29 9.14
CA THR A 35 -1.84 -7.58 9.72
C THR A 35 -2.15 -7.42 11.20
N ASP A 36 -2.76 -8.43 11.80
CA ASP A 36 -2.87 -8.52 13.26
C ASP A 36 -1.48 -8.58 13.90
N TYR A 37 -1.31 -7.82 14.96
CA TYR A 37 -0.14 -7.87 15.84
C TYR A 37 -0.60 -8.05 17.29
N GLN A 38 -0.35 -9.21 17.85
CA GLN A 38 -0.70 -9.56 19.23
C GLN A 38 -2.19 -9.35 19.56
N GLY A 39 -3.07 -9.72 18.62
CA GLY A 39 -4.53 -9.62 18.79
C GLY A 39 -5.12 -8.26 18.44
N THR A 40 -4.34 -7.34 17.89
CA THR A 40 -4.82 -6.03 17.43
C THR A 40 -4.33 -5.74 16.01
N TRP A 41 -5.27 -5.39 15.16
CA TRP A 41 -4.97 -4.96 13.79
C TRP A 41 -4.94 -3.44 13.72
N TYR A 42 -3.77 -2.87 13.51
CA TYR A 42 -3.59 -1.44 13.41
C TYR A 42 -3.73 -1.01 11.95
N VAL A 43 -4.81 -0.30 11.60
CA VAL A 43 -5.01 0.24 10.25
C VAL A 43 -4.76 1.76 10.24
N PRO A 44 -4.15 2.32 9.18
CA PRO A 44 -4.03 3.77 9.03
C PRO A 44 -5.39 4.47 9.00
N ALA A 45 -5.56 5.57 9.71
CA ALA A 45 -6.73 6.43 9.56
C ALA A 45 -6.71 7.19 8.22
N GLY A 46 -7.86 7.71 7.78
CA GLY A 46 -8.06 8.24 6.43
C GLY A 46 -7.24 9.48 6.06
N GLU A 47 -6.75 10.25 7.04
CA GLU A 47 -5.89 11.42 6.82
C GLU A 47 -4.39 11.09 6.98
N SER A 48 -4.04 9.81 7.15
CA SER A 48 -2.65 9.38 7.24
C SER A 48 -1.93 9.44 5.89
N TYR A 49 -0.61 9.53 5.93
CA TYR A 49 0.24 9.48 4.73
C TYR A 49 -0.05 8.25 3.86
N ALA A 50 -0.21 7.07 4.48
CA ALA A 50 -0.51 5.84 3.76
C ALA A 50 -1.88 5.90 3.07
N ALA A 51 -2.92 6.38 3.76
CA ALA A 51 -4.27 6.52 3.19
C ALA A 51 -4.31 7.52 2.04
N ILE A 52 -3.57 8.64 2.15
CA ILE A 52 -3.45 9.64 1.08
C ILE A 52 -2.80 9.03 -0.16
N LEU A 53 -1.71 8.28 0.00
CA LEU A 53 -1.05 7.60 -1.13
C LEU A 53 -1.99 6.61 -1.85
N LEU A 54 -2.76 5.82 -1.09
CA LEU A 54 -3.73 4.88 -1.66
C LEU A 54 -4.83 5.59 -2.44
N LYS A 55 -5.34 6.68 -1.90
CA LYS A 55 -6.33 7.53 -2.56
C LYS A 55 -5.77 8.17 -3.84
N ASP A 56 -4.56 8.73 -3.78
CA ASP A 56 -3.90 9.34 -4.94
C ASP A 56 -3.55 8.31 -6.02
N ALA A 57 -3.36 7.04 -5.63
CA ALA A 57 -3.22 5.92 -6.56
C ALA A 57 -4.56 5.44 -7.15
N GLY A 58 -5.68 6.10 -6.85
CA GLY A 58 -7.01 5.80 -7.37
C GLY A 58 -7.72 4.64 -6.68
N ALA A 59 -7.21 4.12 -5.56
CA ALA A 59 -7.87 3.05 -4.83
C ALA A 59 -8.89 3.59 -3.82
N GLU A 60 -9.89 2.76 -3.49
CA GLU A 60 -10.79 2.94 -2.36
C GLU A 60 -10.19 2.23 -1.16
N TYR A 61 -9.56 3.01 -0.27
CA TYR A 61 -9.05 2.47 0.98
C TYR A 61 -10.21 2.30 1.96
N LEU A 62 -10.38 1.10 2.52
CA LEU A 62 -11.58 0.76 3.29
C LEU A 62 -11.81 1.61 4.55
N TRP A 63 -10.80 2.30 5.07
CA TRP A 63 -10.90 3.23 6.20
C TRP A 63 -10.57 4.68 5.80
N GLU A 64 -10.79 5.05 4.52
CA GLU A 64 -10.51 6.42 4.04
C GLU A 64 -11.45 7.47 4.64
N ASP A 65 -12.59 7.06 5.18
CA ASP A 65 -13.59 7.89 5.85
C ASP A 65 -13.35 8.07 7.36
N GLU A 66 -12.41 7.34 7.93
CA GLU A 66 -12.08 7.45 9.36
C GLU A 66 -11.20 8.68 9.62
N PRO A 67 -11.61 9.59 10.52
CA PRO A 67 -10.89 10.83 10.76
C PRO A 67 -9.53 10.59 11.44
N GLY A 68 -8.59 11.53 11.21
CA GLY A 68 -7.28 11.53 11.84
C GLY A 68 -6.17 10.90 11.00
N ASN A 69 -4.95 11.04 11.48
CA ASN A 69 -3.72 10.62 10.79
C ASN A 69 -2.93 9.50 11.49
N GLY A 70 -3.48 8.98 12.60
CA GLY A 70 -2.88 7.90 13.39
C GLY A 70 -3.26 6.51 12.92
N ALA A 71 -3.01 5.52 13.77
CA ALA A 71 -3.43 4.15 13.57
C ALA A 71 -4.69 3.85 14.39
N LEU A 72 -5.64 3.14 13.78
CA LEU A 72 -6.88 2.68 14.42
C LEU A 72 -6.67 1.25 14.91
N PRO A 73 -6.81 0.97 16.21
CA PRO A 73 -6.75 -0.38 16.75
C PRO A 73 -8.09 -1.10 16.52
N LEU A 74 -8.08 -2.17 15.75
CA LEU A 74 -9.26 -2.97 15.41
C LEU A 74 -9.06 -4.43 15.78
N SER A 75 -10.16 -5.17 15.96
CA SER A 75 -10.09 -6.63 16.07
C SER A 75 -9.98 -7.27 14.68
N PHE A 76 -9.48 -8.52 14.64
CA PHE A 76 -9.49 -9.33 13.41
C PHE A 76 -10.90 -9.39 12.80
N GLU A 77 -11.91 -9.65 13.62
CA GLU A 77 -13.30 -9.80 13.17
C GLU A 77 -13.82 -8.51 12.50
N THR A 78 -13.49 -7.36 13.07
CA THR A 78 -13.87 -6.04 12.50
C THR A 78 -13.21 -5.83 11.13
N VAL A 79 -11.93 -6.16 11.02
CA VAL A 79 -11.21 -6.04 9.74
C VAL A 79 -11.74 -7.05 8.75
N PHE A 80 -11.94 -8.30 9.15
CA PHE A 80 -12.44 -9.37 8.29
C PHE A 80 -13.81 -9.03 7.72
N GLU A 81 -14.75 -8.58 8.55
CA GLU A 81 -16.09 -8.21 8.10
C GLU A 81 -16.06 -7.15 6.99
N ARG A 82 -15.18 -6.15 7.13
CA ARG A 82 -15.07 -5.04 6.18
C ARG A 82 -14.21 -5.38 4.96
N ALA A 83 -13.18 -6.22 5.10
CA ALA A 83 -12.13 -6.42 4.11
C ALA A 83 -12.13 -7.79 3.42
N LYS A 84 -12.95 -8.75 3.84
CA LYS A 84 -12.95 -10.13 3.28
C LYS A 84 -13.11 -10.16 1.76
N ASP A 85 -13.87 -9.23 1.18
CA ASP A 85 -14.16 -9.16 -0.25
C ASP A 85 -13.31 -8.10 -0.97
N ALA A 86 -12.34 -7.47 -0.30
CA ALA A 86 -11.46 -6.45 -0.89
C ALA A 86 -10.59 -7.03 -2.01
N ASP A 87 -10.30 -6.19 -3.01
CA ASP A 87 -9.55 -6.61 -4.20
C ASP A 87 -8.05 -6.78 -3.90
N PHE A 88 -7.47 -5.93 -3.04
CA PHE A 88 -6.06 -5.93 -2.72
C PHE A 88 -5.79 -5.88 -1.22
N TRP A 89 -4.72 -6.58 -0.82
CA TRP A 89 -4.13 -6.53 0.51
C TRP A 89 -2.71 -6.02 0.42
N LEU A 90 -2.40 -4.91 1.06
CA LEU A 90 -1.07 -4.30 1.05
C LEU A 90 -0.41 -4.31 2.42
N ASN A 91 0.92 -4.31 2.41
CA ASN A 91 1.76 -4.11 3.58
C ASN A 91 1.52 -5.11 4.72
N PRO A 92 1.46 -6.42 4.45
CA PRO A 92 1.19 -7.43 5.47
C PRO A 92 2.40 -7.69 6.39
N GLY A 93 2.93 -6.64 7.01
CA GLY A 93 4.00 -6.72 7.98
C GLY A 93 5.32 -7.26 7.41
N PHE A 94 5.90 -8.24 8.09
CA PHE A 94 7.19 -8.84 7.69
C PHE A 94 7.05 -10.05 6.76
N ALA A 95 5.84 -10.40 6.34
CA ALA A 95 5.63 -11.54 5.45
C ALA A 95 6.36 -11.34 4.11
N ALA A 96 7.12 -12.33 3.68
CA ALA A 96 7.81 -12.35 2.40
C ALA A 96 7.11 -13.27 1.38
N SER A 97 6.14 -14.06 1.83
CA SER A 97 5.37 -15.00 1.02
C SER A 97 3.93 -15.17 1.57
N LEU A 98 3.04 -15.74 0.75
CA LEU A 98 1.70 -16.16 1.21
C LEU A 98 1.80 -17.26 2.27
N GLN A 99 2.82 -18.11 2.21
CA GLN A 99 3.07 -19.14 3.21
C GLN A 99 3.39 -18.54 4.58
N ASP A 100 4.14 -17.44 4.62
CA ASP A 100 4.43 -16.73 5.88
C ASP A 100 3.14 -16.19 6.51
N LEU A 101 2.24 -15.65 5.70
CA LEU A 101 0.93 -15.19 6.18
C LEU A 101 0.11 -16.31 6.77
N LEU A 102 0.05 -17.48 6.12
CA LEU A 102 -0.65 -18.67 6.65
C LEU A 102 -0.02 -19.17 7.95
N ALA A 103 1.30 -19.08 8.08
CA ALA A 103 1.99 -19.44 9.30
C ALA A 103 1.70 -18.46 10.46
N MET A 104 1.38 -17.21 10.17
CA MET A 104 0.98 -16.22 11.17
C MET A 104 -0.46 -16.48 11.64
N ASP A 105 -1.41 -16.66 10.69
CA ASP A 105 -2.81 -16.94 10.98
C ASP A 105 -3.48 -17.62 9.76
N ALA A 106 -3.96 -18.84 9.96
CA ALA A 106 -4.62 -19.61 8.91
C ALA A 106 -5.90 -18.93 8.36
N ARG A 107 -6.54 -18.06 9.15
CA ARG A 107 -7.74 -17.31 8.74
C ARG A 107 -7.46 -16.31 7.62
N TYR A 108 -6.21 -15.94 7.41
CA TYR A 108 -5.81 -15.03 6.31
C TYR A 108 -6.15 -15.62 4.92
N ALA A 109 -6.24 -16.95 4.79
CA ALA A 109 -6.68 -17.61 3.57
C ALA A 109 -8.14 -17.30 3.17
N GLU A 110 -8.94 -16.76 4.09
CA GLU A 110 -10.35 -16.45 3.83
C GLU A 110 -10.56 -15.10 3.14
N PHE A 111 -9.53 -14.23 3.11
CA PHE A 111 -9.60 -12.97 2.37
C PHE A 111 -9.53 -13.20 0.86
N LYS A 112 -10.44 -12.56 0.10
CA LYS A 112 -10.44 -12.61 -1.37
C LYS A 112 -9.08 -12.23 -1.97
N ALA A 113 -8.45 -11.17 -1.47
CA ALA A 113 -7.14 -10.73 -1.94
C ALA A 113 -6.06 -11.82 -1.79
N PHE A 114 -6.08 -12.61 -0.71
CA PHE A 114 -5.20 -13.75 -0.53
C PHE A 114 -5.49 -14.83 -1.59
N GLN A 115 -6.76 -15.21 -1.76
CA GLN A 115 -7.20 -16.26 -2.69
C GLN A 115 -6.89 -15.93 -4.14
N THR A 116 -6.94 -14.65 -4.52
CA THR A 116 -6.63 -14.17 -5.87
C THR A 116 -5.15 -13.83 -6.08
N GLY A 117 -4.33 -13.92 -5.02
CA GLY A 117 -2.91 -13.58 -5.07
C GLY A 117 -2.63 -12.06 -5.15
N ASN A 118 -3.62 -11.22 -4.87
CA ASN A 118 -3.49 -9.77 -4.87
C ASN A 118 -2.97 -9.24 -3.53
N VAL A 119 -1.86 -9.81 -3.08
CA VAL A 119 -1.16 -9.42 -1.86
C VAL A 119 0.21 -8.87 -2.21
N PHE A 120 0.48 -7.63 -1.81
CA PHE A 120 1.74 -6.95 -2.12
C PHE A 120 2.35 -6.36 -0.85
N ASN A 121 3.68 -6.41 -0.75
CA ASN A 121 4.40 -5.86 0.38
C ASN A 121 5.54 -4.94 -0.08
N TYR A 122 5.87 -3.94 0.73
CA TYR A 122 6.90 -2.95 0.49
C TYR A 122 8.32 -3.45 0.83
N ASN A 123 8.55 -4.73 0.75
CA ASN A 123 9.80 -5.41 1.08
C ASN A 123 10.57 -5.93 -0.14
N ALA A 124 10.36 -5.35 -1.33
CA ALA A 124 11.12 -5.70 -2.52
C ALA A 124 12.62 -5.39 -2.37
N ARG A 125 12.95 -4.38 -1.54
CA ARG A 125 14.32 -3.91 -1.30
C ARG A 125 14.58 -3.92 0.20
N VAL A 126 15.37 -4.87 0.63
CA VAL A 126 15.75 -5.07 2.04
C VAL A 126 17.28 -5.07 2.13
N ASN A 127 17.85 -4.31 3.06
CA ASN A 127 19.29 -4.29 3.30
C ASN A 127 19.74 -5.53 4.12
N GLU A 128 21.06 -5.72 4.29
CA GLU A 128 21.63 -6.85 5.02
C GLU A 128 21.17 -6.93 6.49
N ALA A 129 20.78 -5.80 7.08
CA ALA A 129 20.29 -5.73 8.46
C ALA A 129 18.76 -5.93 8.57
N GLY A 130 18.05 -6.15 7.44
CA GLY A 130 16.60 -6.33 7.40
C GLY A 130 15.81 -5.02 7.31
N GLY A 131 16.48 -3.87 7.15
CA GLY A 131 15.83 -2.58 6.92
C GLY A 131 15.20 -2.50 5.52
N MET A 132 13.97 -2.01 5.45
CA MET A 132 13.25 -1.86 4.18
C MET A 132 13.51 -0.49 3.58
N ASP A 133 13.99 -0.43 2.36
CA ASP A 133 14.30 0.80 1.62
C ASP A 133 13.06 1.71 1.45
N TYR A 134 11.88 1.14 1.51
CA TYR A 134 10.61 1.90 1.54
C TYR A 134 10.59 2.97 2.66
N PHE A 135 11.10 2.65 3.84
CA PHE A 135 11.16 3.59 4.98
C PHE A 135 12.41 4.48 4.97
N GLU A 136 13.40 4.15 4.15
CA GLU A 136 14.64 4.90 4.02
C GLU A 136 14.56 5.88 2.83
N SER A 137 14.73 5.38 1.61
CA SER A 137 14.68 6.23 0.42
C SER A 137 13.26 6.56 -0.04
N GLY A 138 12.27 5.70 0.26
CA GLY A 138 10.88 5.89 -0.16
C GLY A 138 10.24 7.16 0.38
N VAL A 139 10.57 7.56 1.60
CA VAL A 139 10.09 8.83 2.20
C VAL A 139 10.51 10.06 1.37
N ALA A 140 11.68 9.99 0.73
CA ALA A 140 12.19 11.05 -0.15
C ALA A 140 11.74 10.91 -1.62
N ASN A 141 11.10 9.77 -1.98
CA ASN A 141 10.66 9.45 -3.33
C ASN A 141 9.19 8.98 -3.36
N PRO A 142 8.24 9.78 -2.83
CA PRO A 142 6.82 9.41 -2.80
C PRO A 142 6.22 9.23 -4.19
N ASP A 143 6.77 9.87 -5.21
CA ASP A 143 6.39 9.71 -6.62
C ASP A 143 6.66 8.28 -7.13
N VAL A 144 7.74 7.64 -6.67
CA VAL A 144 8.05 6.24 -7.01
C VAL A 144 7.09 5.28 -6.29
N ILE A 145 6.82 5.53 -4.99
CA ILE A 145 5.82 4.76 -4.24
C ILE A 145 4.45 4.85 -4.91
N LEU A 146 4.04 6.06 -5.28
CA LEU A 146 2.75 6.28 -5.97
C LEU A 146 2.68 5.51 -7.29
N LYS A 147 3.76 5.51 -8.09
CA LYS A 147 3.82 4.75 -9.35
C LYS A 147 3.74 3.24 -9.11
N ASP A 148 4.38 2.73 -8.06
CA ASP A 148 4.26 1.32 -7.68
C ASP A 148 2.80 0.96 -7.37
N LEU A 149 2.12 1.78 -6.56
CA LEU A 149 0.71 1.57 -6.21
C LEU A 149 -0.20 1.62 -7.44
N ILE A 150 -0.01 2.61 -8.32
CA ILE A 150 -0.77 2.70 -9.58
C ILE A 150 -0.52 1.46 -10.45
N LYS A 151 0.73 1.01 -10.55
CA LYS A 151 1.08 -0.20 -11.30
C LYS A 151 0.43 -1.46 -10.73
N ILE A 152 0.30 -1.54 -9.41
CA ILE A 152 -0.37 -2.66 -8.73
C ILE A 152 -1.87 -2.65 -9.05
N PHE A 153 -2.52 -1.49 -8.94
CA PHE A 153 -3.97 -1.37 -9.07
C PHE A 153 -4.45 -1.31 -10.52
N TYR A 154 -3.70 -0.63 -11.39
CA TYR A 154 -4.05 -0.33 -12.78
C TYR A 154 -2.81 -0.50 -13.68
N PRO A 155 -2.36 -1.74 -13.90
CA PRO A 155 -1.11 -2.01 -14.63
C PRO A 155 -1.07 -1.42 -16.04
N GLU A 156 -2.24 -1.22 -16.66
CA GLU A 156 -2.39 -0.61 -17.98
C GLU A 156 -2.07 0.89 -18.00
N LEU A 157 -2.18 1.61 -16.88
CA LEU A 157 -1.86 3.04 -16.80
C LEU A 157 -0.35 3.29 -16.79
N LEU A 158 0.44 2.32 -16.36
CA LEU A 158 1.90 2.39 -16.28
C LEU A 158 2.54 1.10 -16.83
N PRO A 159 2.36 0.77 -18.13
CA PRO A 159 2.80 -0.51 -18.69
C PRO A 159 4.31 -0.74 -18.52
N GLU A 160 5.12 0.31 -18.71
CA GLU A 160 6.59 0.24 -18.66
C GLU A 160 7.16 0.35 -17.23
N HIS A 161 6.35 0.67 -16.22
CA HIS A 161 6.84 0.77 -14.86
C HIS A 161 7.07 -0.60 -14.25
N THR A 162 8.26 -0.80 -13.67
CA THR A 162 8.61 -1.98 -12.87
C THR A 162 8.55 -1.60 -11.40
N LEU A 163 7.93 -2.45 -10.57
CA LEU A 163 7.83 -2.21 -9.13
C LEU A 163 9.22 -2.03 -8.52
N PHE A 164 9.39 -0.99 -7.72
CA PHE A 164 10.65 -0.62 -7.10
C PHE A 164 10.67 -0.97 -5.60
N TYR A 165 9.70 -0.52 -4.83
CA TYR A 165 9.58 -0.78 -3.40
C TYR A 165 8.69 -1.98 -3.08
N TYR A 166 7.72 -2.26 -3.93
CA TYR A 166 6.73 -3.31 -3.74
C TYR A 166 7.07 -4.59 -4.48
N GLN A 167 6.66 -5.72 -3.90
CA GLN A 167 6.62 -7.00 -4.59
C GLN A 167 5.32 -7.73 -4.29
N GLN A 168 4.88 -8.57 -5.23
CA GLN A 168 3.76 -9.49 -5.02
C GLN A 168 4.24 -10.66 -4.18
N LEU A 169 3.49 -10.99 -3.12
CA LEU A 169 3.73 -12.19 -2.34
C LEU A 169 3.19 -13.43 -3.08
N ARG A 170 3.98 -14.50 -3.09
CA ARG A 170 3.65 -15.76 -3.75
C ARG A 170 3.87 -16.95 -2.83
#